data_ed6d2a6bdb6251e167a1b2fadaa9ecaf
#
_entry.id   ed6d2a6bdb6251e167a1b2fadaa9ecaf
#
_cell.length_a   1.000
_cell.length_b   1.000
_cell.length_c   1.000
_cell.angle_alpha   90.00
_cell.angle_beta   90.00
_cell.angle_gamma   90.00
#
_symmetry.space_group_name_H-M   'P 1'
#
loop_
_entity.id
_entity.type
_entity.pdbx_description
1 polymer ?
#
loop_
_entity_poly.entity_id
_entity_poly.type
_entity_poly.pdbx_seq_one_letter_code
_entity_poly.pdbx_strand_id
1 'polypeptide(L)'
;VSCGLGDVYKRQPYTPSADAGKGYRPMRGKDYNTMFVDLQMAGISCYQNLLRAVIDSNYAKEFNPYTDYLYALPPWDGTDYIVQLADTLTTENRELWQKGFKRWIVGLVACALSDEDMNQLVIILYSEQGKGKSSWIRRLLPPEWKEYFYNGIIDPSNKDDARLLATRIIINMEEFEGVKPGELAALKRIIAQDNVTQRKAYDIEAFT
;
A
#
# COMPACT_ATOMS: atom_id res chain seq x y z
N VAL A 1 -8.85 -8.72 0.71
CA VAL A 1 -7.82 -7.67 0.62
C VAL A 1 -6.54 -8.23 1.18
N SER A 2 -5.59 -8.47 0.33
CA SER A 2 -4.25 -8.93 0.70
C SER A 2 -3.39 -7.71 1.01
N CYS A 3 -2.67 -7.72 2.11
CA CYS A 3 -1.58 -6.83 2.37
C CYS A 3 -0.33 -7.47 1.77
N GLY A 4 0.03 -7.07 0.57
CA GLY A 4 1.26 -7.46 -0.10
C GLY A 4 2.24 -6.30 -0.12
N LEU A 5 2.52 -5.72 1.06
CA LEU A 5 3.54 -4.68 1.19
C LEU A 5 4.92 -5.33 1.22
N GLY A 6 5.39 -5.81 0.07
CA GLY A 6 6.77 -6.21 -0.07
C GLY A 6 7.73 -5.01 -0.08
N ASP A 7 9.01 -5.29 0.01
CA ASP A 7 10.18 -4.38 0.01
C ASP A 7 10.15 -3.21 -1.00
N VAL A 8 9.25 -3.26 -1.99
CA VAL A 8 9.16 -2.28 -3.08
C VAL A 8 8.84 -0.87 -2.57
N TYR A 9 8.08 -0.73 -1.48
CA TYR A 9 7.79 0.59 -0.90
C TYR A 9 8.94 1.15 -0.07
N LYS A 10 9.70 0.32 0.58
CA LYS A 10 10.81 0.76 1.44
C LYS A 10 11.99 1.30 0.65
N ARG A 11 12.08 0.96 -0.65
CA ARG A 11 13.17 1.39 -1.55
C ARG A 11 12.76 2.41 -2.60
N GLN A 12 11.52 2.90 -2.57
CA GLN A 12 11.08 3.93 -3.51
C GLN A 12 11.49 5.31 -2.99
N PRO A 13 12.21 6.13 -3.79
CA PRO A 13 12.55 7.49 -3.36
C PRO A 13 11.30 8.36 -3.24
N TYR A 14 11.29 9.21 -2.22
CA TYR A 14 10.21 10.14 -1.90
C TYR A 14 10.67 11.58 -2.03
N THR A 15 9.75 12.47 -2.35
CA THR A 15 9.94 13.91 -2.40
C THR A 15 8.88 14.60 -1.55
N PRO A 16 9.16 15.78 -0.96
CA PRO A 16 8.14 16.56 -0.31
C PRO A 16 6.94 16.81 -1.22
N SER A 17 5.73 16.70 -0.68
CA SER A 17 4.52 17.03 -1.42
C SER A 17 4.45 18.55 -1.63
N ALA A 18 4.02 18.99 -2.83
CA ALA A 18 3.77 20.41 -3.09
C ALA A 18 2.57 20.95 -2.29
N ASP A 19 1.69 20.06 -1.84
CA ASP A 19 0.54 20.44 -1.01
C ASP A 19 0.97 20.57 0.46
N ALA A 20 0.86 21.74 1.03
CA ALA A 20 1.16 22.00 2.43
C ALA A 20 0.36 21.03 3.33
N GLY A 21 1.07 20.28 4.19
CA GLY A 21 0.46 19.32 5.12
C GLY A 21 0.35 17.88 4.64
N LYS A 22 0.73 17.54 3.39
CA LYS A 22 0.68 16.16 2.88
C LYS A 22 2.00 15.36 3.03
N GLY A 23 3.00 15.89 3.74
CA GLY A 23 4.25 15.20 4.00
C GLY A 23 5.03 14.86 2.72
N TYR A 24 5.40 13.60 2.55
CA TYR A 24 6.17 13.09 1.41
C TYR A 24 5.29 12.28 0.48
N ARG A 25 5.64 12.29 -0.80
CA ARG A 25 5.03 11.45 -1.85
C ARG A 25 6.08 10.71 -2.65
N PRO A 26 5.73 9.60 -3.32
CA PRO A 26 6.63 8.91 -4.23
C PRO A 26 7.16 9.85 -5.32
N MET A 27 8.47 9.78 -5.60
CA MET A 27 9.10 10.50 -6.69
C MET A 27 8.62 9.99 -8.04
N ARG A 28 8.35 10.90 -8.95
CA ARG A 28 7.99 10.62 -10.34
C ARG A 28 9.15 11.01 -11.25
N GLY A 29 9.15 10.50 -12.49
CA GLY A 29 10.20 10.83 -13.45
C GLY A 29 10.42 12.34 -13.65
N LYS A 30 9.36 13.15 -13.60
CA LYS A 30 9.47 14.62 -13.68
C LYS A 30 10.19 15.24 -12.49
N ASP A 31 10.11 14.66 -11.31
CA ASP A 31 10.75 15.18 -10.09
C ASP A 31 12.28 15.02 -10.20
N TYR A 32 12.73 13.88 -10.75
CA TYR A 32 14.15 13.66 -11.07
C TYR A 32 14.65 14.70 -12.09
N ASN A 33 13.87 14.93 -13.16
CA ASN A 33 14.25 15.90 -14.18
C ASN A 33 14.29 17.33 -13.62
N THR A 34 13.33 17.71 -12.78
CA THR A 34 13.31 19.01 -12.11
C THR A 34 14.52 19.17 -11.22
N MET A 35 14.80 18.19 -10.36
CA MET A 35 15.96 18.19 -9.47
C MET A 35 17.28 18.29 -10.26
N PHE A 36 17.39 17.58 -11.38
CA PHE A 36 18.55 17.67 -12.26
C PHE A 36 18.73 19.08 -12.83
N VAL A 37 17.65 19.70 -13.32
CA VAL A 37 17.69 21.07 -13.85
C VAL A 37 18.06 22.06 -12.75
N ASP A 38 17.48 21.94 -11.57
CA ASP A 38 17.74 22.81 -10.42
C ASP A 38 19.22 22.76 -10.00
N LEU A 39 19.84 21.56 -10.01
CA LEU A 39 21.25 21.40 -9.75
C LEU A 39 22.13 22.10 -10.82
N GLN A 40 21.78 21.96 -12.11
CA GLN A 40 22.50 22.66 -13.18
C GLN A 40 22.36 24.19 -13.04
N MET A 41 21.18 24.68 -12.71
CA MET A 41 20.94 26.12 -12.48
C MET A 41 21.69 26.66 -11.26
N ALA A 42 21.88 25.81 -10.24
CA ALA A 42 22.71 26.12 -9.08
C ALA A 42 24.24 26.03 -9.35
N GLY A 43 24.65 25.75 -10.59
CA GLY A 43 26.04 25.59 -10.95
C GLY A 43 26.69 24.29 -10.52
N ILE A 44 25.90 23.31 -10.08
CA ILE A 44 26.36 21.98 -9.69
C ILE A 44 26.34 21.08 -10.93
N SER A 45 27.51 20.80 -11.49
CA SER A 45 27.65 19.89 -12.63
C SER A 45 27.55 18.45 -12.17
N CYS A 46 26.50 17.77 -12.56
CA CYS A 46 26.33 16.33 -12.35
C CYS A 46 25.68 15.68 -13.58
N TYR A 47 25.88 14.36 -13.73
CA TYR A 47 25.18 13.57 -14.75
C TYR A 47 23.90 12.99 -14.15
N GLN A 48 22.86 12.80 -14.98
CA GLN A 48 21.59 12.23 -14.53
C GLN A 48 21.76 10.85 -13.84
N ASN A 49 22.71 10.04 -14.33
CA ASN A 49 22.99 8.73 -13.73
C ASN A 49 23.57 8.86 -12.31
N LEU A 50 24.44 9.88 -12.07
CA LEU A 50 24.98 10.15 -10.74
C LEU A 50 23.88 10.62 -9.79
N LEU A 51 23.00 11.52 -10.23
CA LEU A 51 21.86 11.95 -9.44
C LEU A 51 20.97 10.77 -9.03
N ARG A 52 20.66 9.88 -9.98
CA ARG A 52 19.92 8.65 -9.68
C ARG A 52 20.65 7.79 -8.67
N ALA A 53 21.94 7.53 -8.88
CA ALA A 53 22.73 6.71 -7.97
C ALA A 53 22.75 7.27 -6.53
N VAL A 54 22.79 8.60 -6.38
CA VAL A 54 22.72 9.25 -5.05
C VAL A 54 21.35 9.07 -4.43
N ILE A 55 20.27 9.27 -5.19
CA ILE A 55 18.90 9.15 -4.69
C ILE A 55 18.55 7.70 -4.31
N ASP A 56 19.02 6.73 -5.11
CA ASP A 56 18.80 5.31 -4.90
C ASP A 56 19.80 4.67 -3.91
N SER A 57 20.71 5.48 -3.33
CA SER A 57 21.71 5.04 -2.36
C SER A 57 21.30 5.34 -0.92
N ASN A 58 22.05 4.78 0.04
CA ASN A 58 21.89 5.03 1.48
C ASN A 58 22.19 6.49 1.90
N TYR A 59 22.61 7.37 0.98
CA TYR A 59 22.74 8.81 1.26
C TYR A 59 21.40 9.52 1.35
N ALA A 60 20.36 9.01 0.68
CA ALA A 60 19.01 9.50 0.85
C ALA A 60 18.40 8.92 2.13
N LYS A 61 17.75 9.78 2.93
CA LYS A 61 17.04 9.31 4.13
C LYS A 61 15.91 8.38 3.73
N GLU A 62 15.89 7.20 4.30
CA GLU A 62 14.77 6.29 4.15
C GLU A 62 13.50 6.91 4.73
N PHE A 63 12.42 6.81 3.99
CA PHE A 63 11.09 7.24 4.39
C PHE A 63 10.11 6.12 4.10
N ASN A 64 9.42 5.67 5.14
CA ASN A 64 8.32 4.72 5.00
C ASN A 64 7.01 5.41 5.42
N PRO A 65 6.09 5.69 4.48
CA PRO A 65 4.87 6.46 4.78
C PRO A 65 3.96 5.79 5.81
N TYR A 66 4.07 4.49 5.97
CA TYR A 66 3.26 3.74 6.92
C TYR A 66 3.84 3.82 8.33
N THR A 67 5.11 3.50 8.48
CA THR A 67 5.80 3.54 9.79
C THR A 67 5.85 4.95 10.32
N ASP A 68 6.21 5.94 9.49
CA ASP A 68 6.29 7.34 9.90
C ASP A 68 4.93 7.88 10.36
N TYR A 69 3.84 7.52 9.65
CA TYR A 69 2.49 7.87 10.06
C TYR A 69 2.09 7.20 11.38
N LEU A 70 2.28 5.89 11.50
CA LEU A 70 1.87 5.12 12.67
C LEU A 70 2.64 5.54 13.92
N TYR A 71 3.95 5.80 13.81
CA TYR A 71 4.75 6.27 14.96
C TYR A 71 4.47 7.73 15.33
N ALA A 72 3.90 8.53 14.42
CA ALA A 72 3.48 9.91 14.72
C ALA A 72 2.11 9.99 15.40
N LEU A 73 1.38 8.87 15.49
CA LEU A 73 0.09 8.85 16.18
C LEU A 73 0.24 9.14 17.68
N PRO A 74 -0.73 9.83 18.30
CA PRO A 74 -0.73 10.06 19.74
C PRO A 74 -0.83 8.73 20.51
N PRO A 75 -0.39 8.70 21.78
CA PRO A 75 -0.57 7.52 22.62
C PRO A 75 -2.06 7.11 22.68
N TRP A 76 -2.28 5.80 22.76
CA TRP A 76 -3.63 5.26 22.86
C TRP A 76 -4.33 5.74 24.14
N ASP A 77 -5.55 6.22 23.99
CA ASP A 77 -6.37 6.76 25.08
C ASP A 77 -7.21 5.70 25.81
N GLY A 78 -7.05 4.42 25.46
CA GLY A 78 -7.84 3.31 26.01
C GLY A 78 -9.12 2.99 25.26
N THR A 79 -9.48 3.76 24.25
CA THR A 79 -10.72 3.57 23.47
C THR A 79 -10.53 2.53 22.36
N ASP A 80 -11.43 1.54 22.27
CA ASP A 80 -11.42 0.57 21.16
C ASP A 80 -12.07 1.16 19.89
N TYR A 81 -11.33 2.00 19.18
CA TYR A 81 -11.77 2.61 17.93
C TYR A 81 -12.03 1.60 16.81
N ILE A 82 -11.38 0.43 16.84
CA ILE A 82 -11.60 -0.62 15.83
C ILE A 82 -13.01 -1.19 15.98
N VAL A 83 -13.45 -1.42 17.20
CA VAL A 83 -14.84 -1.89 17.46
C VAL A 83 -15.85 -0.82 17.07
N GLN A 84 -15.60 0.45 17.41
CA GLN A 84 -16.50 1.54 17.00
C GLN A 84 -16.61 1.64 15.49
N LEU A 85 -15.48 1.50 14.77
CA LEU A 85 -15.45 1.51 13.30
C LEU A 85 -16.17 0.29 12.72
N ALA A 86 -16.00 -0.89 13.30
CA ALA A 86 -16.73 -2.10 12.90
C ALA A 86 -18.25 -1.89 13.04
N ASP A 87 -18.70 -1.25 14.11
CA ASP A 87 -20.10 -0.99 14.40
C ASP A 87 -20.78 0.05 13.49
N THR A 88 -20.01 0.72 12.63
CA THR A 88 -20.57 1.55 11.56
C THR A 88 -21.25 0.74 10.45
N LEU A 89 -21.03 -0.58 10.41
CA LEU A 89 -21.73 -1.51 9.53
C LEU A 89 -22.67 -2.39 10.34
N THR A 90 -23.93 -2.43 9.92
CA THR A 90 -24.92 -3.37 10.47
C THR A 90 -24.73 -4.73 9.79
N THR A 91 -24.48 -5.78 10.58
CA THR A 91 -24.26 -7.15 10.09
C THR A 91 -25.13 -8.14 10.84
N GLU A 92 -25.41 -9.29 10.24
CA GLU A 92 -26.22 -10.35 10.85
C GLU A 92 -25.59 -10.91 12.14
N ASN A 93 -24.27 -11.04 12.16
CA ASN A 93 -23.52 -11.49 13.32
C ASN A 93 -22.46 -10.44 13.72
N ARG A 94 -22.89 -9.52 14.58
CA ARG A 94 -22.07 -8.41 15.05
C ARG A 94 -20.77 -8.88 15.74
N GLU A 95 -20.85 -9.88 16.60
CA GLU A 95 -19.69 -10.36 17.38
C GLU A 95 -18.64 -10.98 16.46
N LEU A 96 -19.06 -11.83 15.53
CA LEU A 96 -18.17 -12.44 14.56
C LEU A 96 -17.54 -11.38 13.66
N TRP A 97 -18.33 -10.39 13.23
CA TRP A 97 -17.86 -9.27 12.43
C TRP A 97 -16.80 -8.46 13.16
N GLN A 98 -17.04 -8.04 14.40
CA GLN A 98 -16.08 -7.27 15.19
C GLN A 98 -14.76 -8.03 15.37
N LYS A 99 -14.81 -9.32 15.70
CA LYS A 99 -13.61 -10.18 15.81
C LYS A 99 -12.85 -10.30 14.50
N GLY A 100 -13.55 -10.56 13.39
CA GLY A 100 -12.97 -10.70 12.08
C GLY A 100 -12.34 -9.38 11.60
N PHE A 101 -13.05 -8.29 11.73
CA PHE A 101 -12.59 -6.97 11.36
C PHE A 101 -11.37 -6.52 12.17
N LYS A 102 -11.39 -6.74 13.49
CA LYS A 102 -10.24 -6.45 14.36
C LYS A 102 -8.99 -7.22 13.94
N ARG A 103 -9.12 -8.52 13.68
CA ARG A 103 -8.00 -9.34 13.19
C ARG A 103 -7.47 -8.85 11.85
N TRP A 104 -8.37 -8.47 10.94
CA TRP A 104 -7.99 -7.97 9.63
C TRP A 104 -7.25 -6.64 9.72
N ILE A 105 -7.75 -5.66 10.51
CA ILE A 105 -7.08 -4.37 10.72
C ILE A 105 -5.70 -4.55 11.38
N VAL A 106 -5.61 -5.39 12.41
CA VAL A 106 -4.33 -5.69 13.09
C VAL A 106 -3.35 -6.32 12.11
N GLY A 107 -3.80 -7.29 11.30
CA GLY A 107 -2.96 -7.90 10.27
C GLY A 107 -2.52 -6.90 9.19
N LEU A 108 -3.39 -5.96 8.78
CA LEU A 108 -3.05 -4.90 7.84
C LEU A 108 -1.95 -3.98 8.40
N VAL A 109 -2.04 -3.60 9.67
CA VAL A 109 -1.02 -2.78 10.33
C VAL A 109 0.27 -3.56 10.55
N ALA A 110 0.19 -4.84 10.93
CA ALA A 110 1.36 -5.69 11.08
C ALA A 110 2.16 -5.78 9.77
N CYS A 111 1.50 -6.06 8.66
CA CYS A 111 2.14 -6.05 7.33
C CYS A 111 2.76 -4.68 6.96
N ALA A 112 2.21 -3.58 7.42
CA ALA A 112 2.77 -2.25 7.17
C ALA A 112 4.03 -1.97 8.00
N LEU A 113 4.18 -2.62 9.16
CA LEU A 113 5.29 -2.44 10.08
C LEU A 113 6.40 -3.48 9.92
N SER A 114 6.08 -4.68 9.43
CA SER A 114 7.00 -5.82 9.34
C SER A 114 6.90 -6.47 7.97
N ASP A 115 8.05 -6.92 7.45
CA ASP A 115 8.12 -7.68 6.19
C ASP A 115 7.87 -9.18 6.41
N GLU A 116 7.93 -9.63 7.66
CA GLU A 116 7.72 -11.03 8.03
C GLU A 116 6.24 -11.35 8.28
N ASP A 117 5.42 -10.32 8.49
CA ASP A 117 4.01 -10.48 8.81
C ASP A 117 3.15 -10.56 7.54
N MET A 118 2.16 -11.44 7.57
CA MET A 118 1.20 -11.62 6.49
C MET A 118 -0.23 -11.52 6.97
N ASN A 119 -1.06 -10.83 6.19
CA ASN A 119 -2.49 -10.79 6.42
C ASN A 119 -3.23 -11.70 5.41
N GLN A 120 -3.49 -12.92 5.81
CA GLN A 120 -4.23 -13.91 4.99
C GLN A 120 -5.75 -13.72 5.05
N LEU A 121 -6.25 -12.72 5.79
CA LEU A 121 -7.67 -12.47 5.91
C LEU A 121 -8.16 -11.57 4.78
N VAL A 122 -9.29 -11.94 4.22
CA VAL A 122 -10.03 -11.16 3.22
C VAL A 122 -11.39 -10.81 3.78
N ILE A 123 -11.76 -9.54 3.72
CA ILE A 123 -13.11 -9.09 4.04
C ILE A 123 -13.97 -9.15 2.78
N ILE A 124 -15.13 -9.78 2.89
CA ILE A 124 -16.15 -9.81 1.85
C ILE A 124 -17.39 -9.09 2.38
N LEU A 125 -17.74 -7.97 1.74
CA LEU A 125 -18.96 -7.22 2.04
C LEU A 125 -20.02 -7.55 0.99
N TYR A 126 -21.07 -8.21 1.43
CA TYR A 126 -22.23 -8.55 0.59
C TYR A 126 -23.43 -7.70 0.97
N SER A 127 -24.01 -6.98 0.02
CA SER A 127 -25.26 -6.25 0.15
C SER A 127 -25.73 -5.79 -1.23
N GLU A 128 -26.95 -5.26 -1.30
CA GLU A 128 -27.47 -4.63 -2.52
C GLU A 128 -26.52 -3.57 -3.08
N GLN A 129 -26.62 -3.33 -4.38
CA GLN A 129 -25.86 -2.29 -5.06
C GLN A 129 -26.22 -0.89 -4.51
N GLY A 130 -25.26 0.02 -4.50
CA GLY A 130 -25.50 1.42 -4.07
C GLY A 130 -25.45 1.65 -2.55
N LYS A 131 -25.25 0.63 -1.72
CA LYS A 131 -25.17 0.77 -0.25
C LYS A 131 -23.86 1.36 0.28
N GLY A 132 -22.96 1.82 -0.59
CA GLY A 132 -21.75 2.56 -0.19
C GLY A 132 -20.58 1.69 0.29
N LYS A 133 -20.57 0.37 -0.01
CA LYS A 133 -19.48 -0.57 0.39
C LYS A 133 -18.09 -0.04 0.04
N SER A 134 -17.85 0.28 -1.22
CA SER A 134 -16.54 0.76 -1.69
C SER A 134 -16.15 2.11 -1.09
N SER A 135 -17.13 2.99 -0.86
CA SER A 135 -16.91 4.26 -0.19
C SER A 135 -16.53 4.08 1.27
N TRP A 136 -17.12 3.09 1.96
CA TRP A 136 -16.78 2.75 3.34
C TRP A 136 -15.36 2.20 3.43
N ILE A 137 -14.99 1.22 2.58
CA ILE A 137 -13.63 0.66 2.55
C ILE A 137 -12.59 1.75 2.28
N ARG A 138 -12.85 2.64 1.32
CA ARG A 138 -11.94 3.75 1.00
C ARG A 138 -11.73 4.72 2.17
N ARG A 139 -12.72 4.88 3.05
CA ARG A 139 -12.66 5.75 4.23
C ARG A 139 -11.89 5.13 5.40
N LEU A 140 -11.56 3.83 5.35
CA LEU A 140 -10.71 3.19 6.34
C LEU A 140 -9.28 3.75 6.32
N LEU A 141 -8.86 4.28 5.17
CA LEU A 141 -7.53 4.84 5.02
C LEU A 141 -7.50 6.33 5.37
N PRO A 142 -6.50 6.77 6.14
CA PRO A 142 -6.26 8.19 6.37
C PRO A 142 -5.96 8.92 5.06
N PRO A 143 -6.10 10.27 5.03
CA PRO A 143 -5.86 11.06 3.82
C PRO A 143 -4.48 10.81 3.18
N GLU A 144 -3.46 10.60 4.01
CA GLU A 144 -2.08 10.38 3.62
C GLU A 144 -1.89 9.05 2.86
N TRP A 145 -2.75 8.05 3.12
CA TRP A 145 -2.66 6.73 2.52
C TRP A 145 -3.64 6.50 1.37
N LYS A 146 -4.42 7.50 0.97
CA LYS A 146 -5.43 7.35 -0.10
C LYS A 146 -4.86 6.96 -1.45
N GLU A 147 -3.62 7.34 -1.74
CA GLU A 147 -2.94 6.95 -2.97
C GLU A 147 -2.56 5.46 -3.01
N TYR A 148 -2.51 4.81 -1.85
CA TYR A 148 -2.23 3.38 -1.70
C TYR A 148 -3.49 2.51 -1.67
N PHE A 149 -4.64 3.11 -1.95
CA PHE A 149 -5.90 2.40 -2.20
C PHE A 149 -6.03 2.08 -3.68
N TYR A 150 -6.35 0.83 -4.00
CA TYR A 150 -6.70 0.42 -5.35
C TYR A 150 -8.13 -0.10 -5.38
N ASN A 151 -8.88 0.30 -6.40
CA ASN A 151 -10.23 -0.17 -6.66
C ASN A 151 -10.30 -0.72 -8.07
N GLY A 152 -10.50 -2.01 -8.23
CA GLY A 152 -10.55 -2.66 -9.53
C GLY A 152 -10.26 -4.14 -9.48
N ILE A 153 -10.28 -4.76 -10.64
CA ILE A 153 -9.97 -6.18 -10.81
C ILE A 153 -8.45 -6.36 -10.85
N ILE A 154 -7.95 -7.41 -10.24
CA ILE A 154 -6.55 -7.83 -10.30
C ILE A 154 -6.47 -9.11 -11.12
N ASP A 155 -5.69 -9.09 -12.17
CA ASP A 155 -5.27 -10.29 -12.89
C ASP A 155 -3.90 -10.75 -12.40
N PRO A 156 -3.83 -11.86 -11.65
CA PRO A 156 -2.57 -12.34 -11.08
C PRO A 156 -1.52 -12.75 -12.12
N SER A 157 -1.92 -12.96 -13.36
CA SER A 157 -1.00 -13.30 -14.45
C SER A 157 -0.35 -12.08 -15.09
N ASN A 158 -0.90 -10.90 -14.84
CA ASN A 158 -0.38 -9.62 -15.32
C ASN A 158 0.69 -9.08 -14.37
N LYS A 159 1.87 -8.75 -14.90
CA LYS A 159 2.99 -8.22 -14.10
C LYS A 159 2.69 -6.85 -13.48
N ASP A 160 1.91 -6.02 -14.15
CA ASP A 160 1.54 -4.70 -13.64
C ASP A 160 0.55 -4.82 -12.48
N ASP A 161 -0.40 -5.77 -12.55
CA ASP A 161 -1.33 -6.04 -11.48
C ASP A 161 -0.65 -6.70 -10.27
N ALA A 162 0.31 -7.59 -10.52
CA ALA A 162 1.13 -8.15 -9.45
C ALA A 162 1.93 -7.06 -8.71
N ARG A 163 2.37 -6.00 -9.42
CA ARG A 163 2.98 -4.81 -8.80
C ARG A 163 1.98 -4.04 -7.93
N LEU A 164 0.71 -3.98 -8.30
CA LEU A 164 -0.32 -3.35 -7.46
C LEU A 164 -0.45 -4.09 -6.12
N LEU A 165 -0.38 -5.43 -6.11
CA LEU A 165 -0.39 -6.22 -4.89
C LEU A 165 0.76 -5.86 -3.94
N ALA A 166 1.95 -5.58 -4.48
CA ALA A 166 3.13 -5.19 -3.70
C ALA A 166 3.12 -3.72 -3.29
N THR A 167 2.27 -2.88 -3.90
CA THR A 167 2.32 -1.43 -3.74
C THR A 167 1.06 -0.81 -3.16
N ARG A 168 0.03 -1.58 -2.84
CA ARG A 168 -1.23 -1.06 -2.29
C ARG A 168 -1.50 -1.65 -0.91
N ILE A 169 -1.89 -0.79 0.01
CA ILE A 169 -2.24 -1.23 1.37
C ILE A 169 -3.63 -1.86 1.43
N ILE A 170 -4.56 -1.34 0.62
CA ILE A 170 -5.90 -1.92 0.44
C ILE A 170 -6.19 -2.06 -1.05
N ILE A 171 -6.57 -3.26 -1.44
CA ILE A 171 -7.10 -3.58 -2.75
C ILE A 171 -8.57 -3.97 -2.59
N ASN A 172 -9.46 -3.15 -3.12
CA ASN A 172 -10.89 -3.42 -3.18
C ASN A 172 -11.25 -3.98 -4.55
N MET A 173 -11.67 -5.23 -4.58
CA MET A 173 -12.15 -5.89 -5.80
C MET A 173 -13.67 -5.79 -5.85
N GLU A 174 -14.20 -5.06 -6.82
CA GLU A 174 -15.63 -4.96 -7.08
C GLU A 174 -16.07 -6.09 -8.02
N GLU A 175 -17.35 -6.44 -7.97
CA GLU A 175 -17.97 -7.43 -8.88
C GLU A 175 -17.28 -8.80 -8.88
N PHE A 176 -17.07 -9.36 -7.69
CA PHE A 176 -16.45 -10.68 -7.52
C PHE A 176 -17.29 -11.82 -8.13
N GLU A 177 -18.54 -11.57 -8.52
CA GLU A 177 -19.45 -12.55 -9.11
C GLU A 177 -18.99 -13.05 -10.49
N GLY A 178 -18.14 -12.30 -11.20
CA GLY A 178 -17.59 -12.67 -12.51
C GLY A 178 -16.26 -13.43 -12.48
N VAL A 179 -15.66 -13.63 -11.31
CA VAL A 179 -14.33 -14.25 -11.18
C VAL A 179 -14.41 -15.75 -11.44
N LYS A 180 -13.68 -16.24 -12.45
CA LYS A 180 -13.63 -17.67 -12.79
C LYS A 180 -12.94 -18.47 -11.68
N PRO A 181 -13.30 -19.77 -11.48
CA PRO A 181 -12.67 -20.62 -10.47
C PRO A 181 -11.13 -20.65 -10.52
N GLY A 182 -10.55 -20.60 -11.72
CA GLY A 182 -9.10 -20.55 -11.91
C GLY A 182 -8.46 -19.25 -11.42
N GLU A 183 -9.11 -18.12 -11.63
CA GLU A 183 -8.67 -16.81 -11.17
C GLU A 183 -8.76 -16.73 -9.64
N LEU A 184 -9.82 -17.28 -9.07
CA LEU A 184 -9.98 -17.39 -7.62
C LEU A 184 -8.87 -18.24 -6.98
N ALA A 185 -8.50 -19.36 -7.62
CA ALA A 185 -7.40 -20.20 -7.16
C ALA A 185 -6.04 -19.47 -7.24
N ALA A 186 -5.83 -18.68 -8.32
CA ALA A 186 -4.64 -17.86 -8.48
C ALA A 186 -4.57 -16.74 -7.44
N LEU A 187 -5.67 -16.06 -7.16
CA LEU A 187 -5.77 -15.05 -6.11
C LEU A 187 -5.49 -15.66 -4.73
N LYS A 188 -6.09 -16.81 -4.40
CA LYS A 188 -5.81 -17.50 -3.13
C LYS A 188 -4.34 -17.84 -2.98
N ARG A 189 -3.70 -18.30 -4.06
CA ARG A 189 -2.26 -18.62 -4.05
C ARG A 189 -1.42 -17.38 -3.79
N ILE A 190 -1.74 -16.22 -4.39
CA ILE A 190 -1.02 -14.97 -4.18
C ILE A 190 -1.22 -14.46 -2.75
N ILE A 191 -2.45 -14.49 -2.23
CA ILE A 191 -2.76 -14.11 -0.85
C ILE A 191 -2.02 -15.00 0.17
N ALA A 192 -1.76 -16.25 -0.18
CA ALA A 192 -1.05 -17.22 0.67
C ALA A 192 0.47 -17.25 0.45
N GLN A 193 1.02 -16.49 -0.49
CA GLN A 193 2.46 -16.42 -0.73
C GLN A 193 3.12 -15.47 0.28
N ASP A 194 4.21 -15.92 0.88
CA ASP A 194 4.98 -15.19 1.91
C ASP A 194 5.65 -13.92 1.37
N ASN A 195 5.92 -13.85 0.06
CA ASN A 195 6.50 -12.68 -0.57
C ASN A 195 6.11 -12.59 -2.05
N VAL A 196 5.63 -11.42 -2.47
CA VAL A 196 5.55 -11.07 -3.89
C VAL A 196 6.85 -10.36 -4.26
N THR A 197 7.92 -11.14 -4.45
CA THR A 197 9.21 -10.61 -4.91
C THR A 197 9.08 -10.27 -6.40
N GLN A 198 9.00 -9.00 -6.74
CA GLN A 198 9.04 -8.55 -8.13
C GLN A 198 10.31 -7.74 -8.39
N ARG A 199 11.10 -8.20 -9.37
CA ARG A 199 12.19 -7.41 -9.93
C ARG A 199 11.63 -6.15 -10.59
N LYS A 200 12.13 -4.98 -10.19
CA LYS A 200 12.03 -3.79 -11.03
C LYS A 200 12.73 -4.06 -12.36
N ALA A 201 12.18 -3.58 -13.46
CA ALA A 201 12.72 -3.79 -14.82
C ALA A 201 14.15 -3.26 -15.01
N TYR A 202 14.76 -2.63 -14.03
CA TYR A 202 16.10 -2.06 -14.01
C TYR A 202 16.84 -2.25 -12.68
N ASP A 203 16.43 -3.17 -11.81
CA ASP A 203 17.21 -3.55 -10.64
C ASP A 203 18.40 -4.40 -11.09
N ILE A 204 19.59 -3.82 -10.94
CA ILE A 204 20.87 -4.51 -11.06
C ILE A 204 21.10 -5.34 -9.78
N GLU A 205 20.17 -6.24 -9.43
CA GLU A 205 20.43 -7.28 -8.47
C GLU A 205 20.59 -8.62 -9.18
N ALA A 206 21.72 -8.77 -9.78
CA ALA A 206 22.29 -10.06 -10.12
C ALA A 206 23.80 -9.94 -9.95
N PHE A 207 24.27 -10.00 -8.70
CA PHE A 207 25.66 -10.40 -8.40
C PHE A 207 25.77 -10.67 -6.91
N THR A 208 25.52 -11.90 -6.55
CA THR A 208 26.40 -12.76 -5.73
C THR A 208 26.04 -14.18 -6.03
#